data_7abd3c9878207d2916237950b21c0cab
#
_entry.id   7abd3c9878207d2916237950b21c0cab
#
_cell.length_a   1.000
_cell.length_b   1.000
_cell.length_c   1.000
_cell.angle_alpha   90.00
_cell.angle_beta   90.00
_cell.angle_gamma   90.00
#
_symmetry.space_group_name_H-M   'P 1'
#
loop_
_entity.id
_entity.type
_entity.pdbx_description
1 polymer ?
#
loop_
_entity_poly.entity_id
_entity_poly.type
_entity_poly.pdbx_seq_one_letter_code
_entity_poly.pdbx_strand_id
1 'polypeptide(L)'
;NGCMMNLSATYNRADHERMILQRALEHGVDGLIIEGTKTALPNPNMALYRALKEKNIPFVFINGSYPQLSDCVQVVMDDHAGGELAARTLLDRGFTRIGGIFKRDDRQGHERFRGVCDGLAQSGKSLPDDQVCWFGTESRGTLFQEEDTCRLMEEIAGGKGPEAIVCYNDEVALGLCAALRERGCKVPRDVSIISFDNSAFAGLAHPALTTLNH
;
A
#
# COMPACT_ATOMS: atom_id res chain seq x y z
N ASN A 1 -9.54 -10.88 -32.16
CA ASN A 1 -10.50 -10.95 -31.08
C ASN A 1 -10.90 -9.52 -30.73
N GLY A 2 -12.12 -9.11 -31.13
CA GLY A 2 -12.57 -7.72 -31.03
C GLY A 2 -13.19 -7.38 -29.68
N CYS A 3 -12.41 -7.46 -28.59
CA CYS A 3 -12.84 -6.91 -27.28
C CYS A 3 -12.49 -5.43 -27.21
N MET A 4 -13.46 -4.61 -26.81
CA MET A 4 -13.21 -3.21 -26.45
C MET A 4 -12.98 -3.14 -24.94
N MET A 5 -11.88 -2.49 -24.54
CA MET A 5 -11.58 -2.27 -23.13
C MET A 5 -11.73 -0.79 -22.80
N ASN A 6 -12.54 -0.50 -21.79
CA ASN A 6 -12.69 0.84 -21.23
C ASN A 6 -11.98 0.90 -19.88
N LEU A 7 -11.01 1.80 -19.73
CA LEU A 7 -10.33 2.06 -18.47
C LEU A 7 -11.00 3.23 -17.75
N SER A 8 -11.30 3.04 -16.46
CA SER A 8 -11.84 4.08 -15.59
C SER A 8 -11.07 4.11 -14.29
N ALA A 9 -10.73 5.30 -13.79
CA ALA A 9 -10.00 5.47 -12.55
C ALA A 9 -10.93 5.95 -11.43
N THR A 10 -10.92 5.25 -10.30
CA THR A 10 -11.66 5.65 -9.10
C THR A 10 -10.88 6.67 -8.27
N TYR A 11 -9.57 6.75 -8.44
CA TYR A 11 -8.66 7.52 -7.57
C TYR A 11 -8.83 7.16 -6.08
N ASN A 12 -9.19 5.90 -5.83
CA ASN A 12 -9.50 5.36 -4.51
C ASN A 12 -10.65 6.13 -3.79
N ARG A 13 -11.65 6.60 -4.55
CA ARG A 13 -12.81 7.36 -4.08
C ARG A 13 -14.10 6.57 -4.30
N ALA A 14 -14.88 6.37 -3.25
CA ALA A 14 -16.12 5.59 -3.30
C ALA A 14 -17.23 6.23 -4.16
N ASP A 15 -17.27 7.55 -4.29
CA ASP A 15 -18.19 8.27 -5.17
C ASP A 15 -17.86 8.03 -6.65
N HIS A 16 -16.57 8.00 -7.03
CA HIS A 16 -16.15 7.66 -8.38
C HIS A 16 -16.43 6.18 -8.70
N GLU A 17 -16.14 5.28 -7.76
CA GLU A 17 -16.48 3.86 -7.90
C GLU A 17 -17.98 3.70 -8.15
N ARG A 18 -18.83 4.40 -7.39
CA ARG A 18 -20.29 4.41 -7.58
C ARG A 18 -20.68 4.77 -9.00
N MET A 19 -20.16 5.89 -9.52
CA MET A 19 -20.47 6.34 -10.89
C MET A 19 -20.06 5.32 -11.95
N ILE A 20 -18.89 4.69 -11.77
CA ILE A 20 -18.38 3.69 -12.72
C ILE A 20 -19.26 2.44 -12.70
N LEU A 21 -19.61 1.93 -11.51
CA LEU A 21 -20.47 0.76 -11.36
C LEU A 21 -21.89 1.01 -11.90
N GLN A 22 -22.46 2.20 -11.67
CA GLN A 22 -23.75 2.59 -12.23
C GLN A 22 -23.73 2.59 -13.75
N ARG A 23 -22.71 3.20 -14.37
CA ARG A 23 -22.54 3.20 -15.83
C ARG A 23 -22.41 1.78 -16.39
N ALA A 24 -21.65 0.91 -15.72
CA ALA A 24 -21.53 -0.49 -16.12
C ALA A 24 -22.90 -1.22 -16.12
N LEU A 25 -23.73 -0.95 -15.11
CA LEU A 25 -25.09 -1.50 -15.00
C LEU A 25 -26.06 -0.94 -16.04
N GLU A 26 -25.93 0.32 -16.44
CA GLU A 26 -26.78 1.02 -17.39
C GLU A 26 -26.48 0.68 -18.85
N HIS A 27 -25.20 0.65 -19.21
CA HIS A 27 -24.77 0.50 -20.59
C HIS A 27 -24.51 -0.95 -21.01
N GLY A 28 -24.50 -1.87 -20.04
CA GLY A 28 -24.22 -3.28 -20.27
C GLY A 28 -22.77 -3.51 -20.70
N VAL A 29 -21.99 -4.09 -19.81
CA VAL A 29 -20.63 -4.54 -20.10
C VAL A 29 -20.58 -6.07 -20.02
N ASP A 30 -19.69 -6.70 -20.79
CA ASP A 30 -19.55 -8.16 -20.78
C ASP A 30 -18.88 -8.67 -19.49
N GLY A 31 -18.12 -7.81 -18.79
CA GLY A 31 -17.47 -8.10 -17.53
C GLY A 31 -16.62 -6.95 -17.02
N LEU A 32 -16.15 -7.06 -15.78
CA LEU A 32 -15.34 -6.04 -15.12
C LEU A 32 -14.09 -6.65 -14.48
N ILE A 33 -12.97 -5.94 -14.59
CA ILE A 33 -11.78 -6.16 -13.75
C ILE A 33 -11.69 -4.96 -12.82
N ILE A 34 -11.72 -5.20 -11.52
CA ILE A 34 -11.90 -4.15 -10.51
C ILE A 34 -10.76 -4.19 -9.50
N GLU A 35 -10.08 -3.08 -9.33
CA GLU A 35 -9.30 -2.82 -8.12
C GLU A 35 -10.22 -2.16 -7.09
N GLY A 36 -10.37 -2.78 -5.93
CA GLY A 36 -11.29 -2.31 -4.90
C GLY A 36 -10.86 -0.96 -4.32
N THR A 37 -11.84 -0.11 -4.04
CA THR A 37 -11.64 1.24 -3.49
C THR A 37 -11.70 1.22 -1.96
N LYS A 38 -10.69 1.76 -1.27
CA LYS A 38 -10.64 1.83 0.20
C LYS A 38 -11.03 0.51 0.88
N THR A 39 -10.36 -0.55 0.47
CA THR A 39 -10.74 -1.95 0.78
C THR A 39 -10.67 -2.30 2.28
N ALA A 40 -10.03 -1.47 3.10
CA ALA A 40 -10.02 -1.60 4.56
C ALA A 40 -11.23 -0.95 5.24
N LEU A 41 -12.04 -0.17 4.51
CA LEU A 41 -13.18 0.54 5.05
C LEU A 41 -14.50 -0.09 4.57
N PRO A 42 -15.62 0.12 5.30
CA PRO A 42 -16.94 -0.26 4.80
C PRO A 42 -17.25 0.42 3.46
N ASN A 43 -17.59 -0.37 2.45
CA ASN A 43 -17.90 0.17 1.12
C ASN A 43 -19.40 0.51 1.00
N PRO A 44 -19.77 1.78 0.71
CA PRO A 44 -21.16 2.20 0.56
C PRO A 44 -21.82 1.67 -0.74
N ASN A 45 -21.03 1.08 -1.66
CA ASN A 45 -21.50 0.64 -2.98
C ASN A 45 -21.82 -0.86 -3.06
N MET A 46 -21.89 -1.57 -1.92
CA MET A 46 -22.20 -3.02 -1.90
C MET A 46 -23.50 -3.40 -2.62
N ALA A 47 -24.49 -2.50 -2.63
CA ALA A 47 -25.72 -2.74 -3.38
C ALA A 47 -25.51 -2.81 -4.90
N LEU A 48 -24.56 -2.03 -5.45
CA LEU A 48 -24.23 -2.05 -6.88
C LEU A 48 -23.50 -3.35 -7.27
N TYR A 49 -22.64 -3.87 -6.41
CA TYR A 49 -22.02 -5.18 -6.64
C TYR A 49 -23.03 -6.32 -6.63
N ARG A 50 -24.05 -6.27 -5.75
CA ARG A 50 -25.17 -7.23 -5.77
C ARG A 50 -25.96 -7.11 -7.07
N ALA A 51 -26.28 -5.89 -7.52
CA ALA A 51 -26.96 -5.66 -8.78
C ALA A 51 -26.19 -6.19 -10.00
N LEU A 52 -24.84 -6.11 -10.00
CA LEU A 52 -24.03 -6.75 -11.04
C LEU A 52 -24.23 -8.27 -11.04
N LYS A 53 -24.21 -8.91 -9.87
CA LYS A 53 -24.47 -10.36 -9.74
C LYS A 53 -25.88 -10.73 -10.22
N GLU A 54 -26.90 -9.98 -9.81
CA GLU A 54 -28.30 -10.19 -10.23
C GLU A 54 -28.48 -10.08 -11.76
N LYS A 55 -27.73 -9.18 -12.40
CA LYS A 55 -27.71 -9.04 -13.86
C LYS A 55 -26.77 -10.02 -14.58
N ASN A 56 -26.12 -10.93 -13.84
CA ASN A 56 -25.13 -11.87 -14.36
C ASN A 56 -23.96 -11.17 -15.10
N ILE A 57 -23.57 -9.98 -14.66
CA ILE A 57 -22.35 -9.30 -15.15
C ILE A 57 -21.16 -9.81 -14.32
N PRO A 58 -20.27 -10.62 -14.91
CA PRO A 58 -19.13 -11.17 -14.18
C PRO A 58 -18.12 -10.08 -13.82
N PHE A 59 -17.51 -10.21 -12.66
CA PHE A 59 -16.38 -9.35 -12.28
C PHE A 59 -15.34 -10.11 -11.47
N VAL A 60 -14.09 -9.64 -11.59
CA VAL A 60 -12.91 -10.15 -10.90
C VAL A 60 -12.24 -9.00 -10.18
N PHE A 61 -11.87 -9.22 -8.92
CA PHE A 61 -11.02 -8.29 -8.20
C PHE A 61 -9.54 -8.55 -8.48
N ILE A 62 -8.77 -7.47 -8.59
CA ILE A 62 -7.30 -7.48 -8.62
C ILE A 62 -6.76 -6.62 -7.48
N ASN A 63 -5.61 -6.99 -6.92
CA ASN A 63 -4.88 -6.28 -5.84
C ASN A 63 -5.67 -6.15 -4.54
N GLY A 64 -6.90 -5.67 -4.57
CA GLY A 64 -7.72 -5.43 -3.39
C GLY A 64 -9.18 -5.83 -3.60
N SER A 65 -9.78 -6.48 -2.60
CA SER A 65 -11.15 -6.96 -2.60
C SER A 65 -11.85 -6.63 -1.28
N TYR A 66 -13.17 -6.84 -1.24
CA TYR A 66 -13.98 -6.61 -0.05
C TYR A 66 -14.34 -7.94 0.65
N PRO A 67 -14.23 -8.03 1.99
CA PRO A 67 -14.63 -9.23 2.72
C PRO A 67 -16.07 -9.68 2.46
N GLN A 68 -16.96 -8.72 2.19
CA GLN A 68 -18.38 -8.98 1.88
C GLN A 68 -18.60 -9.63 0.51
N LEU A 69 -17.57 -9.70 -0.33
CA LEU A 69 -17.58 -10.28 -1.67
C LEU A 69 -16.52 -11.40 -1.79
N SER A 70 -16.28 -12.12 -0.69
CA SER A 70 -15.28 -13.20 -0.62
C SER A 70 -15.60 -14.40 -1.53
N ASP A 71 -16.85 -14.52 -1.99
CA ASP A 71 -17.30 -15.49 -2.98
C ASP A 71 -16.98 -15.10 -4.44
N CYS A 72 -16.48 -13.89 -4.67
CA CYS A 72 -16.05 -13.44 -6.00
C CYS A 72 -14.62 -13.90 -6.29
N VAL A 73 -14.34 -14.09 -7.58
CA VAL A 73 -12.97 -14.36 -8.04
C VAL A 73 -12.09 -13.16 -7.73
N GLN A 74 -10.92 -13.42 -7.16
CA GLN A 74 -9.96 -12.39 -6.82
C GLN A 74 -8.53 -12.87 -7.11
N VAL A 75 -7.71 -11.98 -7.63
CA VAL A 75 -6.28 -12.14 -7.84
C VAL A 75 -5.59 -11.09 -6.99
N VAL A 76 -5.09 -11.51 -5.85
CA VAL A 76 -4.46 -10.63 -4.85
C VAL A 76 -3.06 -11.13 -4.53
N MET A 77 -2.22 -10.24 -4.08
CA MET A 77 -0.90 -10.60 -3.58
C MET A 77 -0.98 -11.13 -2.16
N ASP A 78 0.02 -11.91 -1.77
CA ASP A 78 0.23 -12.27 -0.39
C ASP A 78 0.99 -11.13 0.33
N ASP A 79 0.27 -10.04 0.60
CA ASP A 79 0.81 -8.83 1.23
C ASP A 79 1.35 -9.12 2.64
N HIS A 80 0.76 -10.11 3.34
CA HIS A 80 1.24 -10.53 4.65
C HIS A 80 2.61 -11.21 4.54
N ALA A 81 2.75 -12.21 3.65
CA ALA A 81 4.04 -12.86 3.41
C ALA A 81 5.10 -11.86 2.90
N GLY A 82 4.67 -10.88 2.09
CA GLY A 82 5.52 -9.76 1.67
C GLY A 82 6.03 -8.94 2.85
N GLY A 83 5.15 -8.62 3.81
CA GLY A 83 5.53 -7.92 5.05
C GLY A 83 6.53 -8.70 5.89
N GLU A 84 6.30 -10.02 6.08
CA GLU A 84 7.26 -10.91 6.77
C GLU A 84 8.62 -10.95 6.07
N LEU A 85 8.62 -11.03 4.74
CA LEU A 85 9.85 -11.03 3.96
C LEU A 85 10.63 -9.72 4.09
N ALA A 86 9.93 -8.58 4.10
CA ALA A 86 10.54 -7.27 4.34
C ALA A 86 11.21 -7.22 5.72
N ALA A 87 10.50 -7.63 6.78
CA ALA A 87 11.05 -7.67 8.13
C ALA A 87 12.27 -8.57 8.23
N ARG A 88 12.20 -9.81 7.73
CA ARG A 88 13.34 -10.75 7.72
C ARG A 88 14.53 -10.18 6.97
N THR A 89 14.30 -9.59 5.79
CA THR A 89 15.38 -8.99 4.98
C THR A 89 16.12 -7.91 5.76
N LEU A 90 15.42 -7.10 6.55
CA LEU A 90 16.03 -6.07 7.38
C LEU A 90 16.78 -6.67 8.56
N LEU A 91 16.19 -7.65 9.24
CA LEU A 91 16.83 -8.36 10.37
C LEU A 91 18.11 -9.09 9.94
N ASP A 92 18.09 -9.78 8.80
CA ASP A 92 19.25 -10.49 8.23
C ASP A 92 20.40 -9.54 7.88
N ARG A 93 20.09 -8.27 7.60
CA ARG A 93 21.07 -7.21 7.41
C ARG A 93 21.55 -6.53 8.71
N GLY A 94 21.03 -6.99 9.84
CA GLY A 94 21.44 -6.52 11.18
C GLY A 94 20.67 -5.30 11.70
N PHE A 95 19.65 -4.81 11.00
CA PHE A 95 18.82 -3.70 11.50
C PHE A 95 17.97 -4.17 12.67
N THR A 96 17.93 -3.36 13.73
CA THR A 96 17.18 -3.70 14.96
C THR A 96 16.10 -2.70 15.31
N ARG A 97 16.27 -1.43 14.90
CA ARG A 97 15.25 -0.39 15.04
C ARG A 97 14.61 -0.16 13.69
N ILE A 98 13.40 -0.70 13.54
CA ILE A 98 12.64 -0.69 12.30
C ILE A 98 11.38 0.14 12.53
N GLY A 99 11.06 1.01 11.57
CA GLY A 99 9.82 1.76 11.49
C GLY A 99 9.04 1.42 10.23
N GLY A 100 7.87 2.02 10.07
CA GLY A 100 7.05 1.78 8.90
C GLY A 100 6.12 2.93 8.53
N ILE A 101 5.80 3.01 7.23
CA ILE A 101 4.80 3.94 6.69
C ILE A 101 3.80 3.14 5.89
N PHE A 102 2.55 3.04 6.37
CA PHE A 102 1.53 2.16 5.81
C PHE A 102 0.25 2.92 5.45
N LYS A 103 -0.52 2.34 4.52
CA LYS A 103 -1.78 2.92 4.07
C LYS A 103 -2.95 2.35 4.87
N ARG A 104 -3.73 3.25 5.52
CA ARG A 104 -4.80 2.86 6.46
C ARG A 104 -6.13 2.50 5.82
N ASP A 105 -6.39 2.99 4.62
CA ASP A 105 -7.66 2.80 3.94
C ASP A 105 -7.66 1.65 2.90
N ASP A 106 -6.53 0.95 2.74
CA ASP A 106 -6.40 -0.24 1.90
C ASP A 106 -5.98 -1.48 2.71
N ARG A 107 -6.59 -2.62 2.44
CA ARG A 107 -6.25 -3.90 3.10
C ARG A 107 -4.78 -4.28 2.92
N GLN A 108 -4.21 -4.02 1.75
CA GLN A 108 -2.79 -4.25 1.48
C GLN A 108 -1.89 -3.59 2.54
N GLY A 109 -2.19 -2.33 2.91
CA GLY A 109 -1.43 -1.64 3.95
C GLY A 109 -1.49 -2.33 5.30
N HIS A 110 -2.67 -2.82 5.70
CA HIS A 110 -2.84 -3.57 6.93
C HIS A 110 -2.16 -4.94 6.90
N GLU A 111 -2.27 -5.68 5.78
CA GLU A 111 -1.63 -6.99 5.67
C GLU A 111 -0.11 -6.87 5.61
N ARG A 112 0.45 -5.88 4.90
CA ARG A 112 1.90 -5.57 4.92
C ARG A 112 2.37 -5.24 6.33
N PHE A 113 1.64 -4.38 7.05
CA PHE A 113 1.94 -4.05 8.46
C PHE A 113 1.93 -5.28 9.36
N ARG A 114 0.86 -6.11 9.29
CA ARG A 114 0.75 -7.35 10.09
C ARG A 114 1.91 -8.29 9.79
N GLY A 115 2.23 -8.50 8.52
CA GLY A 115 3.37 -9.31 8.12
C GLY A 115 4.70 -8.81 8.68
N VAL A 116 4.93 -7.50 8.69
CA VAL A 116 6.11 -6.91 9.33
C VAL A 116 6.12 -7.20 10.83
N CYS A 117 5.00 -7.01 11.52
CA CYS A 117 4.89 -7.32 12.96
C CYS A 117 5.20 -8.79 13.25
N ASP A 118 4.61 -9.71 12.47
CA ASP A 118 4.79 -11.15 12.65
C ASP A 118 6.23 -11.57 12.32
N GLY A 119 6.82 -11.03 11.27
CA GLY A 119 8.23 -11.28 10.93
C GLY A 119 9.21 -10.80 12.00
N LEU A 120 8.94 -9.66 12.63
CA LEU A 120 9.73 -9.16 13.76
C LEU A 120 9.53 -10.00 15.02
N ALA A 121 8.29 -10.40 15.30
CA ALA A 121 7.95 -11.22 16.47
C ALA A 121 8.65 -12.58 16.44
N GLN A 122 8.84 -13.19 15.28
CA GLN A 122 9.60 -14.44 15.10
C GLN A 122 11.06 -14.33 15.60
N SER A 123 11.60 -13.11 15.65
CA SER A 123 12.94 -12.80 16.15
C SER A 123 12.92 -12.14 17.55
N GLY A 124 11.80 -12.19 18.26
CA GLY A 124 11.63 -11.60 19.58
C GLY A 124 11.66 -10.06 19.57
N LYS A 125 11.34 -9.43 18.43
CA LYS A 125 11.29 -7.98 18.27
C LYS A 125 9.85 -7.52 18.01
N SER A 126 9.62 -6.23 18.16
CA SER A 126 8.33 -5.60 17.84
C SER A 126 8.54 -4.35 17.02
N LEU A 127 7.50 -3.93 16.34
CA LEU A 127 7.42 -2.64 15.66
C LEU A 127 6.73 -1.66 16.64
N PRO A 128 7.45 -0.67 17.19
CA PRO A 128 6.86 0.29 18.14
C PRO A 128 5.83 1.18 17.45
N ASP A 129 4.70 1.46 18.12
CA ASP A 129 3.62 2.25 17.55
C ASP A 129 4.06 3.69 17.18
N ASP A 130 4.96 4.27 17.94
CA ASP A 130 5.54 5.60 17.70
C ASP A 130 6.50 5.66 16.51
N GLN A 131 6.91 4.51 15.99
CA GLN A 131 7.73 4.37 14.79
C GLN A 131 6.89 3.98 13.55
N VAL A 132 5.55 4.01 13.67
CA VAL A 132 4.62 3.69 12.57
C VAL A 132 3.80 4.91 12.19
N CYS A 133 3.87 5.28 10.91
CA CYS A 133 3.05 6.34 10.33
C CYS A 133 1.96 5.74 9.44
N TRP A 134 0.73 6.21 9.60
CA TRP A 134 -0.40 5.79 8.80
C TRP A 134 -0.92 6.95 7.95
N PHE A 135 -1.06 6.72 6.64
CA PHE A 135 -1.67 7.69 5.74
C PHE A 135 -2.92 7.14 5.05
N GLY A 136 -3.81 8.02 4.61
CA GLY A 136 -4.96 7.67 3.78
C GLY A 136 -4.85 8.27 2.38
N THR A 137 -5.80 7.94 1.53
CA THR A 137 -5.86 8.47 0.17
C THR A 137 -5.86 10.01 0.14
N GLU A 138 -6.57 10.63 1.07
CA GLU A 138 -6.70 12.09 1.12
C GLU A 138 -5.40 12.79 1.55
N SER A 139 -4.63 12.16 2.44
CA SER A 139 -3.38 12.72 2.95
C SER A 139 -2.13 12.31 2.16
N ARG A 140 -2.29 11.55 1.06
CA ARG A 140 -1.15 11.08 0.25
C ARG A 140 -0.25 12.22 -0.22
N GLY A 141 -0.85 13.33 -0.66
CA GLY A 141 -0.10 14.49 -1.17
C GLY A 141 0.61 15.29 -0.09
N THR A 142 0.21 15.19 1.16
CA THR A 142 0.75 15.91 2.32
C THR A 142 1.46 14.99 3.31
N LEU A 143 1.61 13.70 3.00
CA LEU A 143 2.15 12.67 3.89
C LEU A 143 3.41 13.12 4.63
N PHE A 144 4.37 13.70 3.94
CA PHE A 144 5.66 14.12 4.53
C PHE A 144 5.61 15.50 5.18
N GLN A 145 4.41 16.08 5.32
CA GLN A 145 4.12 17.30 6.06
C GLN A 145 3.24 17.01 7.29
N GLU A 146 2.73 15.77 7.43
CA GLU A 146 1.96 15.31 8.57
C GLU A 146 2.87 15.24 9.82
N GLU A 147 2.32 15.52 11.00
CA GLU A 147 3.07 15.61 12.27
C GLU A 147 3.89 14.32 12.55
N ASP A 148 3.25 13.15 12.41
CA ASP A 148 3.91 11.87 12.70
C ASP A 148 5.08 11.58 11.78
N THR A 149 4.93 11.85 10.48
CA THR A 149 6.02 11.64 9.52
C THR A 149 7.12 12.68 9.67
N CYS A 150 6.79 13.94 10.00
CA CYS A 150 7.78 14.96 10.33
C CYS A 150 8.59 14.55 11.54
N ARG A 151 7.95 14.14 12.63
CA ARG A 151 8.60 13.63 13.86
C ARG A 151 9.52 12.45 13.53
N LEU A 152 9.03 11.44 12.80
CA LEU A 152 9.83 10.29 12.40
C LEU A 152 11.10 10.69 11.64
N MET A 153 10.97 11.61 10.67
CA MET A 153 12.12 12.11 9.89
C MET A 153 13.10 12.93 10.73
N GLU A 154 12.63 13.71 11.71
CA GLU A 154 13.47 14.44 12.65
C GLU A 154 14.26 13.50 13.57
N GLU A 155 13.62 12.45 14.07
CA GLU A 155 14.28 11.41 14.85
C GLU A 155 15.36 10.68 14.06
N ILE A 156 15.10 10.36 12.77
CA ILE A 156 16.10 9.80 11.86
C ILE A 156 17.28 10.77 11.70
N ALA A 157 17.00 12.05 11.43
CA ALA A 157 18.02 13.07 11.25
C ALA A 157 18.86 13.28 12.52
N GLY A 158 18.24 13.13 13.70
CA GLY A 158 18.91 13.18 15.01
C GLY A 158 19.64 11.90 15.41
N GLY A 159 19.62 10.84 14.59
CA GLY A 159 20.26 9.56 14.87
C GLY A 159 19.56 8.73 15.97
N LYS A 160 18.35 9.10 16.38
CA LYS A 160 17.56 8.44 17.43
C LYS A 160 16.42 7.61 16.85
N GLY A 161 16.03 7.84 15.61
CA GLY A 161 14.95 7.15 14.91
C GLY A 161 15.31 5.74 14.46
N PRO A 162 14.44 5.13 13.67
CA PRO A 162 14.68 3.81 13.10
C PRO A 162 15.87 3.81 12.14
N GLU A 163 16.55 2.68 12.09
CA GLU A 163 17.69 2.41 11.19
C GLU A 163 17.19 1.98 9.80
N ALA A 164 15.97 1.48 9.75
CA ALA A 164 15.33 1.07 8.51
C ALA A 164 13.83 1.32 8.55
N ILE A 165 13.26 1.66 7.39
CA ILE A 165 11.82 1.92 7.21
C ILE A 165 11.26 0.96 6.17
N VAL A 166 10.14 0.33 6.52
CA VAL A 166 9.28 -0.37 5.56
C VAL A 166 8.25 0.61 5.02
N CYS A 167 8.30 0.91 3.73
CA CYS A 167 7.34 1.79 3.07
C CYS A 167 6.24 0.98 2.38
N TYR A 168 5.00 1.49 2.44
CA TYR A 168 3.84 0.88 1.80
C TYR A 168 4.11 0.49 0.34
N ASN A 169 4.73 1.38 -0.42
CA ASN A 169 5.13 1.12 -1.81
C ASN A 169 6.30 2.02 -2.25
N ASP A 170 6.76 1.83 -3.49
CA ASP A 170 7.88 2.57 -4.05
C ASP A 170 7.63 4.07 -4.13
N GLU A 171 6.40 4.50 -4.40
CA GLU A 171 6.07 5.91 -4.45
C GLU A 171 6.26 6.59 -3.08
N VAL A 172 5.79 5.94 -2.01
CA VAL A 172 6.01 6.40 -0.63
C VAL A 172 7.50 6.40 -0.31
N ALA A 173 8.23 5.36 -0.71
CA ALA A 173 9.67 5.27 -0.49
C ALA A 173 10.45 6.40 -1.18
N LEU A 174 10.11 6.71 -2.44
CA LEU A 174 10.72 7.81 -3.19
C LEU A 174 10.42 9.18 -2.55
N GLY A 175 9.18 9.38 -2.12
CA GLY A 175 8.79 10.58 -1.38
C GLY A 175 9.56 10.73 -0.07
N LEU A 176 9.71 9.64 0.69
CA LEU A 176 10.52 9.63 1.92
C LEU A 176 11.99 9.95 1.65
N CYS A 177 12.59 9.34 0.60
CA CYS A 177 13.96 9.65 0.19
C CYS A 177 14.15 11.15 -0.13
N ALA A 178 13.19 11.76 -0.83
CA ALA A 178 13.25 13.18 -1.14
C ALA A 178 13.16 14.05 0.12
N ALA A 179 12.19 13.77 0.99
CA ALA A 179 11.98 14.51 2.24
C ALA A 179 13.15 14.39 3.24
N LEU A 180 13.77 13.21 3.32
CA LEU A 180 14.96 12.97 4.13
C LEU A 180 16.18 13.72 3.58
N ARG A 181 16.34 13.74 2.26
CA ARG A 181 17.43 14.48 1.61
C ARG A 181 17.35 15.99 1.90
N GLU A 182 16.17 16.57 1.92
CA GLU A 182 15.94 17.97 2.30
C GLU A 182 16.40 18.26 3.75
N ARG A 183 16.36 17.23 4.61
CA ARG A 183 16.86 17.30 6.01
C ARG A 183 18.33 16.90 6.15
N GLY A 184 19.03 16.72 5.04
CA GLY A 184 20.46 16.36 5.03
C GLY A 184 20.75 14.87 5.30
N CYS A 185 19.73 14.03 5.41
CA CYS A 185 19.87 12.59 5.61
C CYS A 185 20.19 11.87 4.30
N LYS A 186 21.03 10.86 4.35
CA LYS A 186 21.45 10.04 3.22
C LYS A 186 20.90 8.62 3.35
N VAL A 187 20.14 8.20 2.34
CA VAL A 187 19.73 6.81 2.16
C VAL A 187 20.78 6.11 1.29
N PRO A 188 21.29 4.95 1.64
CA PRO A 188 20.96 4.12 2.82
C PRO A 188 21.86 4.37 4.05
N ARG A 189 22.72 5.40 4.05
CA ARG A 189 23.76 5.58 5.08
C ARG A 189 23.15 5.85 6.48
N ASP A 190 22.18 6.76 6.56
CA ASP A 190 21.61 7.22 7.82
C ASP A 190 20.31 6.44 8.14
N VAL A 191 19.62 5.97 7.11
CA VAL A 191 18.45 5.08 7.20
C VAL A 191 18.35 4.25 5.94
N SER A 192 18.01 2.98 6.08
CA SER A 192 17.70 2.08 4.96
C SER A 192 16.21 2.06 4.68
N ILE A 193 15.82 1.81 3.43
CA ILE A 193 14.40 1.76 3.03
C ILE A 193 14.17 0.47 2.24
N ILE A 194 13.07 -0.20 2.57
CA ILE A 194 12.51 -1.30 1.79
C ILE A 194 11.06 -0.98 1.44
N SER A 195 10.63 -1.32 0.24
CA SER A 195 9.31 -1.00 -0.29
C SER A 195 8.69 -2.18 -1.03
N PHE A 196 7.58 -1.92 -1.71
CA PHE A 196 6.84 -2.89 -2.52
C PHE A 196 6.55 -2.29 -3.88
N ASP A 197 6.21 -3.13 -4.84
CA ASP A 197 5.74 -2.93 -6.21
C ASP A 197 6.82 -3.15 -7.27
N ASN A 198 8.10 -2.97 -6.99
CA ASN A 198 9.19 -3.00 -7.99
C ASN A 198 8.81 -2.21 -9.25
N SER A 199 8.32 -1.01 -9.04
CA SER A 199 7.89 -0.11 -10.11
C SER A 199 9.06 0.30 -11.00
N ALA A 200 8.79 0.75 -12.22
CA ALA A 200 9.82 1.23 -13.13
C ALA A 200 10.68 2.36 -12.51
N PHE A 201 10.15 3.11 -11.56
CA PHE A 201 10.86 4.19 -10.88
C PHE A 201 11.84 3.70 -9.81
N ALA A 202 11.61 2.50 -9.23
CA ALA A 202 12.47 1.95 -8.18
C ALA A 202 13.92 1.75 -8.66
N GLY A 203 14.09 1.24 -9.88
CA GLY A 203 15.42 1.05 -10.47
C GLY A 203 16.09 2.33 -10.98
N LEU A 204 15.31 3.38 -11.23
CA LEU A 204 15.81 4.69 -11.69
C LEU A 204 16.20 5.61 -10.53
N ALA A 205 15.81 5.28 -9.32
CA ALA A 205 16.19 6.03 -8.12
C ALA A 205 17.70 5.95 -7.84
N HIS A 206 18.25 6.99 -7.24
CA HIS A 206 19.66 7.01 -6.83
C HIS A 206 19.77 7.36 -5.34
N PRO A 207 20.09 6.36 -4.48
CA PRO A 207 20.33 4.94 -4.80
C PRO A 207 19.05 4.21 -5.24
N ALA A 208 19.20 3.13 -6.00
CA ALA A 208 18.07 2.28 -6.37
C ALA A 208 17.38 1.71 -5.12
N LEU A 209 16.05 1.61 -5.14
CA LEU A 209 15.28 1.11 -4.01
C LEU A 209 15.44 -0.42 -3.87
N THR A 210 15.50 -0.88 -2.62
CA THR A 210 15.23 -2.28 -2.30
C THR A 210 13.71 -2.42 -2.23
N THR A 211 13.13 -3.22 -3.11
CA THR A 211 11.68 -3.37 -3.24
C THR A 211 11.28 -4.82 -3.47
N LEU A 212 10.11 -5.22 -2.97
CA LEU A 212 9.53 -6.53 -3.22
C LEU A 212 8.80 -6.49 -4.56
N ASN A 213 9.05 -7.52 -5.38
CA ASN A 213 8.37 -7.69 -6.66
C ASN A 213 7.05 -8.45 -6.46
N HIS A 214 6.04 -8.08 -7.22
CA HIS A 214 4.74 -8.76 -7.29
C HIS A 214 4.81 -10.06 -8.10
#